data_3ec5ce38425d88e727e88484c7f80b4a
#
_entry.id   3ec5ce38425d88e727e88484c7f80b4a
#
_cell.length_a   1.000
_cell.length_b   1.000
_cell.length_c   1.000
_cell.angle_alpha   90.00
_cell.angle_beta   90.00
_cell.angle_gamma   90.00
#
_symmetry.space_group_name_H-M   'P 1'
#
loop_
_entity.id
_entity.type
_entity.pdbx_description
1 polymer ?
#
loop_
_entity_poly.entity_id
_entity_poly.type
_entity_poly.pdbx_seq_one_letter_code
_entity_poly.pdbx_strand_id
1 'polypeptide(L)'
;MQRMMVMVLATMLLLPFAGCLEQDEASSEDATFSLSVEWTTIPLESKSGYYEDGQSISWDVASDSVGDQIEDSGGIVVGVLMSLDYPNEDESPNPGFCTGLENNVPDTVSGTVSKNEWTLTESGSNPGSHVVNLTWHNQSLLEMETIFGMSKSEILQQIDFGNDALGSYSLTILVDAEAYDGATCSHTDNGEDVTSSTSLLVVDVQLEGDE
;
A
#
# COMPACT_ATOMS: atom_id res chain seq x y z
N MET A 1 55.52 -40.70 -51.03
CA MET A 1 54.19 -40.07 -50.84
C MET A 1 54.22 -39.12 -49.66
N GLN A 2 54.46 -37.89 -49.97
CA GLN A 2 54.85 -36.87 -49.02
C GLN A 2 53.60 -36.10 -48.62
N ARG A 3 53.21 -36.17 -47.35
CA ARG A 3 52.13 -35.36 -46.83
C ARG A 3 52.67 -33.99 -46.48
N MET A 4 52.33 -33.05 -47.28
CA MET A 4 52.59 -31.63 -47.03
C MET A 4 51.59 -31.13 -45.98
N MET A 5 52.12 -30.84 -44.84
CA MET A 5 51.40 -30.24 -43.71
C MET A 5 51.38 -28.72 -43.93
N VAL A 6 50.22 -28.19 -44.33
CA VAL A 6 50.04 -26.74 -44.43
C VAL A 6 49.72 -26.22 -43.03
N MET A 7 50.69 -25.54 -42.46
CA MET A 7 50.54 -24.80 -41.24
C MET A 7 49.92 -23.46 -41.57
N VAL A 8 48.62 -23.37 -41.30
CA VAL A 8 47.92 -22.08 -41.37
C VAL A 8 48.22 -21.32 -40.07
N LEU A 9 49.08 -20.36 -40.19
CA LEU A 9 49.39 -19.38 -39.11
C LEU A 9 48.22 -18.41 -39.00
N ALA A 10 47.32 -18.71 -38.10
CA ALA A 10 46.28 -17.74 -37.72
C ALA A 10 46.94 -16.69 -36.83
N THR A 11 47.40 -15.62 -37.43
CA THR A 11 47.75 -14.40 -36.72
C THR A 11 46.47 -13.80 -36.18
N MET A 12 46.16 -14.12 -34.93
CA MET A 12 45.16 -13.40 -34.15
C MET A 12 45.69 -11.98 -33.98
N LEU A 13 45.12 -11.05 -34.69
CA LEU A 13 45.21 -9.62 -34.38
C LEU A 13 44.47 -9.38 -33.07
N LEU A 14 45.21 -9.41 -31.99
CA LEU A 14 44.78 -8.84 -30.73
C LEU A 14 44.80 -7.33 -30.89
N LEU A 15 43.70 -6.78 -31.36
CA LEU A 15 43.42 -5.37 -31.17
C LEU A 15 43.18 -5.17 -29.68
N PRO A 16 43.98 -4.36 -28.99
CA PRO A 16 43.59 -3.89 -27.67
C PRO A 16 42.37 -2.98 -27.87
N PHE A 17 41.18 -3.51 -27.61
CA PHE A 17 40.05 -2.66 -27.24
C PHE A 17 40.38 -2.04 -25.88
N ALA A 18 41.36 -1.12 -25.89
CA ALA A 18 41.41 -0.09 -24.88
C ALA A 18 40.32 0.95 -25.24
N GLY A 19 39.08 0.52 -25.24
CA GLY A 19 37.98 1.40 -24.98
C GLY A 19 38.06 1.65 -23.50
N CYS A 20 38.67 2.74 -23.10
CA CYS A 20 38.34 3.39 -21.86
C CYS A 20 36.84 3.72 -21.95
N LEU A 21 36.01 2.84 -21.51
CA LEU A 21 34.84 3.21 -20.73
C LEU A 21 35.45 3.70 -19.41
N GLU A 22 35.95 4.92 -19.41
CA GLU A 22 35.82 5.78 -18.26
C GLU A 22 34.30 6.02 -18.11
N GLN A 23 33.62 5.01 -17.63
CA GLN A 23 32.49 5.20 -16.79
C GLN A 23 33.16 5.79 -15.54
N ASP A 24 33.10 7.12 -15.44
CA ASP A 24 33.20 7.79 -14.16
C ASP A 24 32.05 7.21 -13.33
N GLU A 25 32.29 6.06 -12.71
CA GLU A 25 31.62 5.70 -11.50
C GLU A 25 32.11 6.72 -10.47
N ALA A 26 31.45 7.89 -10.46
CA ALA A 26 31.50 8.76 -9.31
C ALA A 26 31.28 7.83 -8.12
N SER A 27 32.28 7.73 -7.27
CA SER A 27 32.19 6.82 -6.12
C SER A 27 30.97 7.26 -5.33
N SER A 28 29.97 6.41 -5.19
CA SER A 28 28.74 6.70 -4.45
C SER A 28 29.02 7.11 -2.98
N GLU A 29 30.24 6.96 -2.53
CA GLU A 29 30.67 7.30 -1.17
C GLU A 29 30.58 8.82 -0.85
N ASP A 30 30.67 9.69 -1.86
CA ASP A 30 30.60 11.14 -1.67
C ASP A 30 29.26 11.75 -2.13
N ALA A 31 28.37 10.94 -2.73
CA ALA A 31 27.08 11.40 -3.19
C ALA A 31 26.19 11.86 -2.02
N THR A 32 25.56 13.00 -2.17
CA THR A 32 24.67 13.58 -1.17
C THR A 32 23.43 14.11 -1.84
N PHE A 33 22.25 13.60 -1.45
CA PHE A 33 20.99 14.03 -1.99
C PHE A 33 20.09 14.59 -0.89
N SER A 34 19.44 15.71 -1.17
CA SER A 34 18.29 16.18 -0.41
C SER A 34 17.05 15.48 -0.96
N LEU A 35 16.26 14.91 -0.08
CA LEU A 35 15.03 14.19 -0.43
C LEU A 35 13.82 15.07 -0.11
N SER A 36 12.95 15.29 -1.10
CA SER A 36 11.62 15.85 -0.93
C SER A 36 10.58 14.83 -1.34
N VAL A 37 9.60 14.59 -0.48
CA VAL A 37 8.58 13.55 -0.65
C VAL A 37 7.19 14.19 -0.59
N GLU A 38 6.40 13.99 -1.64
CA GLU A 38 4.99 14.39 -1.69
C GLU A 38 4.10 13.15 -1.77
N TRP A 39 3.14 13.07 -0.83
CA TRP A 39 2.19 11.97 -0.76
C TRP A 39 0.87 12.36 -1.40
N THR A 40 0.39 11.54 -2.31
CA THR A 40 -0.91 11.71 -2.94
C THR A 40 -1.70 10.41 -2.94
N THR A 41 -3.00 10.49 -3.24
CA THR A 41 -3.87 9.32 -3.35
C THR A 41 -4.64 9.35 -4.67
N ILE A 42 -4.77 8.19 -5.31
CA ILE A 42 -5.61 8.01 -6.50
C ILE A 42 -6.82 7.16 -6.10
N PRO A 43 -8.04 7.70 -6.17
CA PRO A 43 -9.25 6.96 -5.77
C PRO A 43 -9.48 5.74 -6.68
N LEU A 44 -9.84 4.61 -6.06
CA LEU A 44 -10.23 3.38 -6.74
C LEU A 44 -11.74 3.17 -6.67
N GLU A 45 -12.23 2.80 -5.49
CA GLU A 45 -13.64 2.44 -5.28
C GLU A 45 -14.12 2.90 -3.90
N SER A 46 -15.43 3.21 -3.81
CA SER A 46 -16.11 3.47 -2.54
C SER A 46 -17.35 2.59 -2.44
N LYS A 47 -17.61 2.04 -1.26
CA LYS A 47 -18.79 1.26 -0.93
C LYS A 47 -19.43 1.81 0.34
N SER A 48 -20.78 1.80 0.36
CA SER A 48 -21.53 2.14 1.57
C SER A 48 -22.70 1.19 1.68
N GLY A 49 -23.04 0.78 2.89
CA GLY A 49 -24.17 -0.08 3.14
C GLY A 49 -24.28 -0.45 4.61
N TYR A 50 -25.43 -1.01 4.92
CA TYR A 50 -25.67 -1.66 6.19
C TYR A 50 -25.14 -3.10 6.14
N TYR A 51 -24.39 -3.50 7.14
CA TYR A 51 -23.77 -4.83 7.26
C TYR A 51 -24.32 -5.51 8.51
N GLU A 52 -24.94 -6.68 8.33
CA GLU A 52 -25.48 -7.46 9.45
C GLU A 52 -24.36 -8.00 10.32
N ASP A 53 -24.70 -8.27 11.59
CA ASP A 53 -23.80 -8.92 12.56
C ASP A 53 -23.18 -10.20 11.99
N GLY A 54 -21.88 -10.33 12.12
CA GLY A 54 -21.09 -11.43 11.58
C GLY A 54 -20.99 -11.44 10.06
N GLN A 55 -21.56 -10.45 9.36
CA GLN A 55 -21.47 -10.36 7.90
C GLN A 55 -20.08 -9.95 7.45
N SER A 56 -19.53 -10.77 6.53
CA SER A 56 -18.29 -10.45 5.82
C SER A 56 -18.55 -10.22 4.36
N ILE A 57 -18.13 -9.06 3.84
CA ILE A 57 -18.23 -8.70 2.42
C ILE A 57 -16.85 -8.47 1.86
N SER A 58 -16.56 -9.13 0.73
CA SER A 58 -15.29 -8.99 0.02
C SER A 58 -15.51 -8.53 -1.43
N TRP A 59 -14.55 -7.76 -1.94
CA TRP A 59 -14.50 -7.34 -3.34
C TRP A 59 -13.04 -7.11 -3.75
N ASP A 60 -12.80 -7.05 -5.05
CA ASP A 60 -11.48 -6.81 -5.60
C ASP A 60 -11.42 -5.45 -6.27
N VAL A 61 -10.28 -4.78 -6.12
CA VAL A 61 -9.91 -3.57 -6.86
C VAL A 61 -8.58 -3.77 -7.55
N ALA A 62 -8.33 -3.07 -8.64
CA ALA A 62 -7.09 -3.19 -9.39
C ALA A 62 -6.52 -1.83 -9.76
N SER A 63 -5.20 -1.67 -9.62
CA SER A 63 -4.50 -0.45 -10.04
C SER A 63 -4.64 -0.17 -11.54
N ASP A 64 -4.80 -1.21 -12.36
CA ASP A 64 -4.97 -1.09 -13.81
C ASP A 64 -6.22 -0.27 -14.19
N SER A 65 -7.22 -0.20 -13.30
CA SER A 65 -8.43 0.59 -13.52
C SER A 65 -8.19 2.11 -13.55
N VAL A 66 -7.06 2.55 -13.02
CA VAL A 66 -6.65 3.96 -12.93
C VAL A 66 -5.26 4.21 -13.52
N GLY A 67 -4.83 3.37 -14.47
CA GLY A 67 -3.50 3.41 -15.08
C GLY A 67 -3.12 4.78 -15.63
N ASP A 68 -4.04 5.46 -16.33
CA ASP A 68 -3.82 6.81 -16.87
C ASP A 68 -3.55 7.83 -15.73
N GLN A 69 -4.25 7.71 -14.59
CA GLN A 69 -4.06 8.60 -13.45
C GLN A 69 -2.72 8.36 -12.75
N ILE A 70 -2.26 7.10 -12.71
CA ILE A 70 -0.92 6.75 -12.19
C ILE A 70 0.14 7.37 -13.08
N GLU A 71 0.02 7.22 -14.39
CA GLU A 71 0.97 7.77 -15.37
C GLU A 71 1.00 9.31 -15.30
N ASP A 72 -0.16 9.95 -15.23
CA ASP A 72 -0.29 11.41 -15.12
C ASP A 72 0.29 11.95 -13.79
N SER A 73 0.25 11.17 -12.71
CA SER A 73 0.81 11.58 -11.41
C SER A 73 2.34 11.67 -11.45
N GLY A 74 2.99 10.89 -12.30
CA GLY A 74 4.45 10.77 -12.35
C GLY A 74 5.08 10.15 -11.09
N GLY A 75 4.26 9.77 -10.12
CA GLY A 75 4.71 9.21 -8.85
C GLY A 75 4.79 7.69 -8.87
N ILE A 76 5.32 7.14 -7.80
CA ILE A 76 5.48 5.70 -7.56
C ILE A 76 4.32 5.21 -6.70
N VAL A 77 3.59 4.18 -7.18
CA VAL A 77 2.57 3.53 -6.34
C VAL A 77 3.26 2.68 -5.29
N VAL A 78 3.00 2.98 -4.03
CA VAL A 78 3.65 2.30 -2.90
C VAL A 78 2.67 1.49 -2.05
N GLY A 79 1.38 1.52 -2.36
CA GLY A 79 0.41 0.73 -1.61
C GLY A 79 -1.04 1.08 -1.89
N VAL A 80 -1.89 0.56 -1.02
CA VAL A 80 -3.33 0.82 -1.02
C VAL A 80 -3.81 1.18 0.38
N LEU A 81 -4.75 2.08 0.42
CA LEU A 81 -5.40 2.65 1.59
C LEU A 81 -6.88 2.30 1.54
N MET A 82 -7.42 1.64 2.56
CA MET A 82 -8.85 1.47 2.76
C MET A 82 -9.27 2.24 4.02
N SER A 83 -10.03 3.31 3.84
CA SER A 83 -10.63 4.05 4.96
C SER A 83 -12.02 3.52 5.23
N LEU A 84 -12.32 3.27 6.49
CA LEU A 84 -13.63 2.86 6.97
C LEU A 84 -14.19 3.94 7.88
N ASP A 85 -15.46 4.29 7.68
CA ASP A 85 -16.19 5.27 8.46
C ASP A 85 -17.54 4.67 8.87
N TYR A 86 -17.80 4.66 10.18
CA TYR A 86 -18.99 4.11 10.83
C TYR A 86 -19.39 5.05 11.97
N PRO A 87 -20.01 6.21 11.61
CA PRO A 87 -20.18 7.34 12.52
C PRO A 87 -21.34 7.18 13.50
N ASN A 88 -22.21 6.21 13.27
CA ASN A 88 -23.44 6.06 14.02
C ASN A 88 -23.39 4.80 14.88
N GLU A 89 -24.07 4.86 15.98
CA GLU A 89 -24.46 3.74 16.81
C GLU A 89 -25.97 3.55 16.66
N ASP A 90 -26.41 2.38 16.20
CA ASP A 90 -27.81 2.11 15.88
C ASP A 90 -28.49 1.08 16.80
N GLU A 91 -27.80 0.70 17.89
CA GLU A 91 -28.36 -0.20 18.89
C GLU A 91 -29.72 0.28 19.42
N SER A 92 -30.69 -0.60 19.38
CA SER A 92 -32.07 -0.29 19.75
C SER A 92 -32.48 -0.93 21.05
N PRO A 93 -33.03 -0.16 22.01
CA PRO A 93 -33.52 -0.72 23.26
C PRO A 93 -34.75 -1.62 23.02
N ASN A 94 -34.72 -2.82 23.59
CA ASN A 94 -35.88 -3.70 23.58
C ASN A 94 -37.02 -3.10 24.42
N PRO A 95 -38.29 -3.21 23.97
CA PRO A 95 -39.43 -2.63 24.67
C PRO A 95 -39.59 -3.24 26.06
N GLY A 96 -39.60 -2.39 27.10
CA GLY A 96 -40.01 -2.80 28.43
C GLY A 96 -39.35 -2.07 29.59
N PHE A 97 -38.03 -2.06 29.70
CA PHE A 97 -37.34 -1.54 30.89
C PHE A 97 -36.13 -0.64 30.59
N CYS A 98 -35.67 -0.56 29.33
CA CYS A 98 -34.60 0.33 28.94
C CYS A 98 -35.12 1.73 28.66
N THR A 99 -34.55 2.74 29.27
CA THR A 99 -34.82 4.15 28.99
C THR A 99 -33.57 4.82 28.45
N GLY A 100 -33.29 4.64 27.18
CA GLY A 100 -32.16 5.30 26.50
C GLY A 100 -30.98 4.37 26.22
N LEU A 101 -29.96 4.92 25.58
CA LEU A 101 -28.72 4.24 25.17
C LEU A 101 -27.67 4.17 26.27
N GLU A 102 -28.08 4.14 27.56
CA GLU A 102 -27.17 4.23 28.71
C GLU A 102 -26.21 3.04 28.86
N ASN A 103 -26.47 1.95 28.11
CA ASN A 103 -25.66 0.73 28.15
C ASN A 103 -25.33 0.26 26.72
N ASN A 104 -25.09 1.20 25.83
CA ASN A 104 -24.64 0.92 24.48
C ASN A 104 -23.31 0.17 24.49
N VAL A 105 -23.20 -0.90 23.73
CA VAL A 105 -21.96 -1.66 23.55
C VAL A 105 -21.46 -1.36 22.13
N PRO A 106 -20.28 -0.75 22.00
CA PRO A 106 -19.79 -0.39 20.66
C PRO A 106 -19.50 -1.61 19.80
N ASP A 107 -19.97 -1.59 18.57
CA ASP A 107 -19.64 -2.57 17.54
C ASP A 107 -18.16 -2.56 17.19
N THR A 108 -17.68 -3.67 16.65
CA THR A 108 -16.36 -3.76 16.07
C THR A 108 -16.46 -3.87 14.56
N VAL A 109 -15.89 -2.89 13.87
CA VAL A 109 -15.75 -2.90 12.41
C VAL A 109 -14.31 -3.25 12.06
N SER A 110 -14.12 -4.30 11.26
CA SER A 110 -12.80 -4.75 10.81
C SER A 110 -12.66 -4.58 9.32
N GLY A 111 -11.54 -3.99 8.90
CA GLY A 111 -11.12 -3.91 7.51
C GLY A 111 -9.93 -4.81 7.24
N THR A 112 -9.95 -5.52 6.13
CA THR A 112 -8.82 -6.33 5.68
C THR A 112 -8.47 -5.98 4.24
N VAL A 113 -7.19 -5.77 4.00
CA VAL A 113 -6.61 -5.60 2.66
C VAL A 113 -5.62 -6.72 2.43
N SER A 114 -5.76 -7.40 1.29
CA SER A 114 -4.87 -8.51 0.91
C SER A 114 -4.35 -8.34 -0.51
N LYS A 115 -3.10 -8.74 -0.71
CA LYS A 115 -2.47 -8.85 -2.04
C LYS A 115 -1.44 -9.98 -2.01
N ASN A 116 -1.63 -11.00 -2.84
CA ASN A 116 -0.81 -12.20 -2.86
C ASN A 116 -0.73 -12.85 -1.45
N GLU A 117 0.47 -12.92 -0.88
CA GLU A 117 0.74 -13.45 0.47
C GLU A 117 0.63 -12.39 1.59
N TRP A 118 0.49 -11.13 1.21
CA TRP A 118 0.41 -10.02 2.16
C TRP A 118 -1.03 -9.75 2.57
N THR A 119 -1.25 -9.62 3.85
CA THR A 119 -2.56 -9.31 4.41
C THR A 119 -2.39 -8.42 5.63
N LEU A 120 -3.18 -7.37 5.70
CA LEU A 120 -3.27 -6.49 6.85
C LEU A 120 -4.73 -6.34 7.25
N THR A 121 -4.99 -6.48 8.54
CA THR A 121 -6.32 -6.27 9.15
C THR A 121 -6.19 -5.25 10.26
N GLU A 122 -7.06 -4.25 10.25
CA GLU A 122 -7.23 -3.28 11.33
C GLU A 122 -8.70 -3.26 11.74
N SER A 123 -8.95 -2.93 13.00
CA SER A 123 -10.29 -2.88 13.58
C SER A 123 -10.47 -1.63 14.40
N GLY A 124 -11.68 -1.12 14.43
CA GLY A 124 -12.08 -0.01 15.27
C GLY A 124 -13.47 -0.21 15.82
N SER A 125 -13.85 0.54 16.84
CA SER A 125 -15.17 0.49 17.45
C SER A 125 -15.99 1.70 17.05
N ASN A 126 -17.30 1.50 16.86
CA ASN A 126 -18.23 2.59 16.56
C ASN A 126 -18.60 3.41 17.81
N PRO A 127 -19.03 4.66 17.67
CA PRO A 127 -18.89 5.45 16.43
C PRO A 127 -17.42 5.79 16.16
N GLY A 128 -16.99 5.68 14.91
CA GLY A 128 -15.59 5.92 14.60
C GLY A 128 -15.20 5.79 13.14
N SER A 129 -13.90 5.76 12.95
CA SER A 129 -13.27 5.49 11.66
C SER A 129 -11.87 4.95 11.87
N HIS A 130 -11.40 4.16 10.93
CA HIS A 130 -10.00 3.73 10.89
C HIS A 130 -9.51 3.51 9.46
N VAL A 131 -8.21 3.27 9.32
CA VAL A 131 -7.55 3.09 8.02
C VAL A 131 -6.74 1.81 8.04
N VAL A 132 -6.92 0.99 7.01
CA VAL A 132 -6.04 -0.13 6.70
C VAL A 132 -5.09 0.31 5.60
N ASN A 133 -3.80 0.34 5.89
CA ASN A 133 -2.78 0.87 4.99
C ASN A 133 -1.74 -0.21 4.67
N LEU A 134 -1.97 -0.97 3.58
CA LEU A 134 -1.03 -1.98 3.12
C LEU A 134 -0.05 -1.37 2.12
N THR A 135 1.22 -1.27 2.51
CA THR A 135 2.23 -0.55 1.74
C THR A 135 3.51 -1.35 1.53
N TRP A 136 4.18 -1.06 0.42
CA TRP A 136 5.51 -1.54 0.04
C TRP A 136 6.38 -0.34 -0.23
N HIS A 137 7.13 0.10 0.77
CA HIS A 137 8.13 1.15 0.63
C HIS A 137 9.11 1.13 1.80
N ASN A 138 10.25 1.72 1.60
CA ASN A 138 11.23 1.91 2.67
C ASN A 138 10.91 3.20 3.43
N GLN A 139 10.04 3.09 4.44
CA GLN A 139 9.61 4.24 5.24
C GLN A 139 10.80 5.00 5.85
N SER A 140 11.80 4.28 6.35
CA SER A 140 12.98 4.92 6.95
C SER A 140 13.76 5.77 5.95
N LEU A 141 13.77 5.38 4.67
CA LEU A 141 14.41 6.16 3.61
C LEU A 141 13.60 7.41 3.27
N LEU A 142 12.27 7.28 3.18
CA LEU A 142 11.36 8.39 2.86
C LEU A 142 11.25 9.43 3.98
N GLU A 143 11.65 9.10 5.20
CA GLU A 143 11.69 10.03 6.34
C GLU A 143 13.02 10.79 6.45
N MET A 144 14.01 10.47 5.60
CA MET A 144 15.30 11.16 5.60
C MET A 144 15.20 12.49 4.85
N GLU A 145 15.71 13.57 5.43
CA GLU A 145 15.87 14.86 4.72
C GLU A 145 17.10 14.84 3.78
N THR A 146 18.11 14.03 4.11
CA THR A 146 19.36 13.95 3.37
C THR A 146 19.86 12.50 3.35
N ILE A 147 20.25 12.03 2.17
CA ILE A 147 20.77 10.69 1.94
C ILE A 147 22.23 10.79 1.50
N PHE A 148 23.10 9.99 2.13
CA PHE A 148 24.55 9.96 1.87
C PHE A 148 24.97 8.60 1.33
N GLY A 149 25.97 8.60 0.45
CA GLY A 149 26.65 7.38 0.02
C GLY A 149 25.81 6.45 -0.86
N MET A 150 24.79 6.97 -1.50
CA MET A 150 23.94 6.24 -2.46
C MET A 150 23.79 7.05 -3.72
N SER A 151 23.79 6.39 -4.86
CA SER A 151 23.43 7.01 -6.13
C SER A 151 21.93 7.26 -6.21
N LYS A 152 21.51 8.19 -7.06
CA LYS A 152 20.10 8.47 -7.32
C LYS A 152 19.33 7.20 -7.74
N SER A 153 19.93 6.34 -8.55
CA SER A 153 19.30 5.09 -8.99
C SER A 153 19.11 4.09 -7.86
N GLU A 154 20.05 4.00 -6.92
CA GLU A 154 19.92 3.13 -5.74
C GLU A 154 18.83 3.62 -4.80
N ILE A 155 18.72 4.95 -4.59
CA ILE A 155 17.66 5.54 -3.77
C ILE A 155 16.29 5.21 -4.38
N LEU A 156 16.10 5.48 -5.68
CA LEU A 156 14.84 5.20 -6.36
C LEU A 156 14.49 3.70 -6.34
N GLN A 157 15.49 2.82 -6.53
CA GLN A 157 15.28 1.38 -6.47
C GLN A 157 14.86 0.91 -5.07
N GLN A 158 15.31 1.56 -4.01
CA GLN A 158 14.90 1.23 -2.65
C GLN A 158 13.51 1.77 -2.28
N ILE A 159 13.02 2.77 -3.00
CA ILE A 159 11.66 3.29 -2.85
C ILE A 159 10.68 2.48 -3.68
N ASP A 160 11.02 2.20 -4.94
CA ASP A 160 10.20 1.40 -5.86
C ASP A 160 10.58 -0.08 -5.77
N PHE A 161 9.79 -0.86 -5.03
CA PHE A 161 9.95 -2.31 -4.90
C PHE A 161 9.48 -3.10 -6.15
N GLY A 162 9.75 -2.57 -7.34
CA GLY A 162 9.59 -3.32 -8.58
C GLY A 162 8.14 -3.66 -8.94
N ASN A 163 7.22 -2.73 -8.74
CA ASN A 163 5.78 -2.87 -9.01
C ASN A 163 5.02 -3.82 -8.06
N ASP A 164 5.57 -4.15 -6.89
CA ASP A 164 4.88 -4.99 -5.92
C ASP A 164 3.55 -4.39 -5.46
N ALA A 165 3.44 -3.06 -5.47
CA ALA A 165 2.21 -2.35 -5.16
C ALA A 165 1.20 -2.24 -6.34
N LEU A 166 1.55 -2.68 -7.56
CA LEU A 166 0.63 -2.69 -8.70
C LEU A 166 -0.14 -4.01 -8.79
N GLY A 167 -1.33 -3.99 -9.39
CA GLY A 167 -2.17 -5.16 -9.65
C GLY A 167 -3.43 -5.20 -8.81
N SER A 168 -3.94 -6.40 -8.52
CA SER A 168 -5.22 -6.59 -7.84
C SER A 168 -5.06 -6.73 -6.33
N TYR A 169 -6.01 -6.13 -5.61
CA TYR A 169 -6.16 -6.22 -4.17
C TYR A 169 -7.52 -6.81 -3.83
N SER A 170 -7.60 -7.66 -2.83
CA SER A 170 -8.85 -8.12 -2.23
C SER A 170 -9.10 -7.37 -0.93
N LEU A 171 -10.28 -6.81 -0.81
CA LEU A 171 -10.74 -6.00 0.31
C LEU A 171 -11.87 -6.73 1.02
N THR A 172 -11.89 -6.68 2.34
CA THR A 172 -12.95 -7.29 3.13
C THR A 172 -13.36 -6.37 4.28
N ILE A 173 -14.66 -6.26 4.51
CA ILE A 173 -15.25 -5.65 5.71
C ILE A 173 -15.94 -6.76 6.49
N LEU A 174 -15.75 -6.77 7.81
CA LEU A 174 -16.47 -7.60 8.76
C LEU A 174 -17.02 -6.70 9.86
N VAL A 175 -18.30 -6.84 10.15
CA VAL A 175 -18.96 -6.21 11.29
C VAL A 175 -19.25 -7.27 12.33
N ASP A 176 -18.94 -6.98 13.60
CA ASP A 176 -19.23 -7.75 14.78
C ASP A 176 -20.03 -6.82 15.72
N ALA A 177 -21.35 -6.95 15.62
CA ALA A 177 -22.29 -6.12 16.35
C ALA A 177 -22.56 -6.70 17.73
N GLU A 178 -22.38 -5.88 18.75
CA GLU A 178 -22.55 -6.28 20.15
C GLU A 178 -23.69 -5.50 20.81
N ALA A 179 -24.70 -6.20 21.30
CA ALA A 179 -25.81 -5.60 22.05
C ALA A 179 -25.68 -5.84 23.55
N TYR A 180 -26.08 -4.84 24.35
CA TYR A 180 -26.14 -4.99 25.79
C TYR A 180 -27.22 -6.00 26.23
N ASP A 181 -26.84 -7.02 27.00
CA ASP A 181 -27.74 -8.02 27.57
C ASP A 181 -27.63 -8.00 29.09
N GLY A 182 -28.50 -7.27 29.75
CA GLY A 182 -28.59 -7.14 31.18
C GLY A 182 -29.87 -7.77 31.76
N ALA A 183 -29.85 -8.09 33.07
CA ALA A 183 -30.96 -8.76 33.75
C ALA A 183 -32.29 -7.99 33.75
N THR A 184 -32.23 -6.67 33.58
CA THR A 184 -33.39 -5.76 33.59
C THR A 184 -33.56 -4.95 32.31
N CYS A 185 -32.59 -4.98 31.48
CA CYS A 185 -32.54 -4.23 30.21
C CYS A 185 -31.73 -5.03 29.19
N SER A 186 -32.21 -5.14 27.99
CA SER A 186 -31.44 -5.66 26.86
C SER A 186 -31.66 -4.79 25.65
N HIS A 187 -30.67 -4.73 24.80
CA HIS A 187 -30.73 -4.05 23.51
C HIS A 187 -30.67 -5.08 22.39
N THR A 188 -31.03 -4.66 21.20
CA THR A 188 -30.87 -5.45 19.99
C THR A 188 -30.01 -4.65 19.04
N ASP A 189 -28.94 -5.26 18.62
CA ASP A 189 -28.10 -4.78 17.54
C ASP A 189 -28.05 -5.83 16.44
N ASN A 190 -28.20 -5.42 15.21
CA ASN A 190 -28.24 -6.34 14.07
C ASN A 190 -27.13 -6.05 13.06
N GLY A 191 -26.32 -5.02 13.27
CA GLY A 191 -25.24 -4.64 12.37
C GLY A 191 -25.00 -3.14 12.35
N GLU A 192 -24.16 -2.68 11.42
CA GLU A 192 -23.64 -1.32 11.37
C GLU A 192 -23.67 -0.75 9.95
N ASP A 193 -23.92 0.55 9.84
CA ASP A 193 -23.75 1.31 8.61
C ASP A 193 -22.28 1.69 8.40
N VAL A 194 -21.65 1.10 7.40
CA VAL A 194 -20.23 1.33 7.09
C VAL A 194 -20.06 1.96 5.71
N THR A 195 -19.26 3.00 5.65
CA THR A 195 -18.75 3.56 4.40
C THR A 195 -17.27 3.24 4.26
N SER A 196 -16.90 2.64 3.13
CA SER A 196 -15.49 2.41 2.79
C SER A 196 -15.09 3.23 1.57
N SER A 197 -13.87 3.76 1.59
CA SER A 197 -13.21 4.34 0.42
C SER A 197 -11.83 3.74 0.26
N THR A 198 -11.51 3.34 -0.98
CA THR A 198 -10.22 2.74 -1.31
C THR A 198 -9.47 3.62 -2.28
N SER A 199 -8.18 3.80 -2.04
CA SER A 199 -7.30 4.58 -2.90
C SER A 199 -5.92 3.93 -3.00
N LEU A 200 -5.24 4.10 -4.13
CA LEU A 200 -3.80 3.86 -4.20
C LEU A 200 -3.07 4.97 -3.44
N LEU A 201 -2.00 4.58 -2.76
CA LEU A 201 -1.07 5.52 -2.16
C LEU A 201 0.10 5.72 -3.13
N VAL A 202 0.37 6.96 -3.48
CA VAL A 202 1.37 7.37 -4.46
C VAL A 202 2.36 8.32 -3.82
N VAL A 203 3.62 8.13 -4.12
CA VAL A 203 4.73 8.95 -3.66
C VAL A 203 5.39 9.62 -4.87
N ASP A 204 5.48 10.94 -4.87
CA ASP A 204 6.39 11.68 -5.72
C ASP A 204 7.67 12.00 -4.95
N VAL A 205 8.80 11.63 -5.54
CA VAL A 205 10.11 11.73 -4.93
C VAL A 205 11.01 12.63 -5.76
N GLN A 206 11.43 13.73 -5.16
CA GLN A 206 12.38 14.65 -5.78
C GLN A 206 13.72 14.56 -5.07
N LEU A 207 14.76 14.28 -5.85
CA LEU A 207 16.14 14.17 -5.37
C LEU A 207 16.94 15.32 -5.97
N GLU A 208 17.43 16.21 -5.12
CA GLU A 208 18.32 17.31 -5.47
C GLU A 208 19.69 17.05 -4.87
N GLY A 209 20.74 17.06 -5.68
CA GLY A 209 22.11 16.84 -5.21
C GLY A 209 23.08 16.54 -6.36
N ASP A 210 24.33 16.43 -6.02
CA ASP A 210 25.43 16.10 -6.92
C ASP A 210 25.88 14.66 -6.71
N GLU A 211 26.09 13.93 -7.82
CA GLU A 211 26.77 12.63 -7.88
C GLU A 211 28.27 12.80 -7.96
#